data_75d42f945cd2820115baa3748b015c60
#
_entry.id   75d42f945cd2820115baa3748b015c60
#
_cell.length_a   1.000
_cell.length_b   1.000
_cell.length_c   1.000
_cell.angle_alpha   90.00
_cell.angle_beta   90.00
_cell.angle_gamma   90.00
#
_symmetry.space_group_name_H-M   'P 1'
#
loop_
_entity.id
_entity.type
_entity.pdbx_description
1 polymer ?
#
loop_
_entity_poly.entity_id
_entity_poly.type
_entity_poly.pdbx_seq_one_letter_code
_entity_poly.pdbx_strand_id
1 'polypeptide(L)'
;MYPAELVQPMKEDLTNVGFQELLSASEVDNAINNSEGTLLVVVNSVCGCAAGNMRPGVKLSIQHDKKPAHLTTVFAGVDQEAVAQARNYFLPYPPSSPSIALFKDGKLVHFLERHHIEGGSAQMISANLQAAYDEFC
;
A
#
# COMPACT_ATOMS: atom_id res chain seq x y z
N MET A 1 -4.68 17.20 10.94
CA MET A 1 -4.43 15.79 11.31
C MET A 1 -5.72 15.16 11.79
N TYR A 2 -5.93 13.90 11.47
CA TYR A 2 -7.16 13.19 11.84
C TYR A 2 -7.06 12.64 13.27
N PRO A 3 -8.18 12.58 14.01
CA PRO A 3 -8.17 11.97 15.35
C PRO A 3 -7.80 10.49 15.30
N ALA A 4 -7.07 10.03 16.31
CA ALA A 4 -6.62 8.63 16.37
C ALA A 4 -7.79 7.65 16.32
N GLU A 5 -8.87 7.92 17.03
CA GLU A 5 -10.04 7.05 17.08
C GLU A 5 -10.76 6.94 15.74
N LEU A 6 -10.61 7.94 14.86
CA LEU A 6 -11.18 7.88 13.51
C LEU A 6 -10.36 6.95 12.62
N VAL A 7 -9.03 7.06 12.67
CA VAL A 7 -8.16 6.34 11.74
C VAL A 7 -7.79 4.95 12.21
N GLN A 8 -7.86 4.67 13.51
CA GLN A 8 -7.43 3.37 14.04
C GLN A 8 -8.18 2.19 13.39
N PRO A 9 -9.54 2.21 13.27
CA PRO A 9 -10.21 1.12 12.56
C PRO A 9 -9.79 0.99 11.11
N MET A 10 -9.45 2.10 10.45
CA MET A 10 -8.98 2.08 9.05
C MET A 10 -7.59 1.47 8.94
N LYS A 11 -6.73 1.70 9.92
CA LYS A 11 -5.41 1.06 10.00
C LYS A 11 -5.57 -0.44 10.25
N GLU A 12 -6.45 -0.80 11.17
CA GLU A 12 -6.68 -2.19 11.55
C GLU A 12 -7.28 -3.02 10.42
N ASP A 13 -7.98 -2.37 9.49
CA ASP A 13 -8.52 -3.06 8.32
C ASP A 13 -7.40 -3.73 7.51
N LEU A 14 -6.20 -3.19 7.54
CA LEU A 14 -5.03 -3.79 6.90
C LEU A 14 -4.14 -4.55 7.89
N THR A 15 -3.89 -4.01 9.09
CA THR A 15 -3.00 -4.70 10.04
C THR A 15 -3.58 -6.02 10.50
N ASN A 16 -4.91 -6.15 10.59
CA ASN A 16 -5.56 -7.40 10.97
C ASN A 16 -5.38 -8.51 9.93
N VAL A 17 -5.02 -8.17 8.70
CA VAL A 17 -4.75 -9.19 7.65
C VAL A 17 -3.27 -9.33 7.35
N GLY A 18 -2.39 -8.82 8.22
CA GLY A 18 -0.97 -9.09 8.17
C GLY A 18 -0.10 -7.95 7.69
N PHE A 19 -0.66 -6.76 7.46
CA PHE A 19 0.15 -5.60 7.08
C PHE A 19 0.87 -5.01 8.29
N GLN A 20 2.15 -4.70 8.10
CA GLN A 20 2.97 -4.01 9.10
C GLN A 20 2.91 -2.51 8.87
N GLU A 21 2.58 -1.74 9.91
CA GLU A 21 2.63 -0.28 9.83
C GLU A 21 4.07 0.21 9.82
N LEU A 22 4.34 1.17 8.94
CA LEU A 22 5.62 1.88 8.93
C LEU A 22 5.34 3.30 9.42
N LEU A 23 5.95 3.68 10.53
CA LEU A 23 5.61 4.90 11.26
C LEU A 23 6.69 5.98 11.19
N SER A 24 7.85 5.67 10.62
CA SER A 24 8.96 6.63 10.52
C SER A 24 9.69 6.47 9.19
N ALA A 25 10.48 7.47 8.83
CA ALA A 25 11.30 7.41 7.63
C ALA A 25 12.29 6.24 7.68
N SER A 26 12.88 5.98 8.84
CA SER A 26 13.85 4.88 8.97
C SER A 26 13.18 3.52 8.83
N GLU A 27 11.95 3.35 9.30
CA GLU A 27 11.20 2.10 9.10
C GLU A 27 10.89 1.88 7.62
N VAL A 28 10.54 2.94 6.89
CA VAL A 28 10.31 2.87 5.45
C VAL A 28 11.59 2.47 4.72
N ASP A 29 12.70 3.14 5.01
CA ASP A 29 13.99 2.83 4.40
C ASP A 29 14.39 1.39 4.64
N ASN A 30 14.23 0.94 5.89
CA ASN A 30 14.59 -0.43 6.26
C ASN A 30 13.73 -1.45 5.51
N ALA A 31 12.42 -1.20 5.44
CA ALA A 31 11.50 -2.11 4.75
C ALA A 31 11.85 -2.25 3.26
N ILE A 32 12.08 -1.11 2.59
CA ILE A 32 12.31 -1.13 1.15
C ILE A 32 13.72 -1.63 0.80
N ASN A 33 14.74 -1.20 1.55
CA ASN A 33 16.12 -1.53 1.22
C ASN A 33 16.60 -2.88 1.74
N ASN A 34 16.00 -3.36 2.83
CA ASN A 34 16.48 -4.57 3.51
C ASN A 34 15.55 -5.76 3.41
N SER A 35 14.39 -5.62 2.76
CA SER A 35 13.50 -6.77 2.52
C SER A 35 13.92 -7.48 1.24
N GLU A 36 14.14 -8.78 1.34
CA GLU A 36 14.42 -9.61 0.17
C GLU A 36 13.11 -10.00 -0.50
N GLY A 37 13.14 -10.08 -1.84
CA GLY A 37 11.98 -10.47 -2.62
C GLY A 37 11.01 -9.31 -2.80
N THR A 38 9.73 -9.62 -2.71
CA THR A 38 8.67 -8.64 -3.01
C THR A 38 8.10 -7.99 -1.77
N LEU A 39 7.83 -6.70 -1.88
CA LEU A 39 7.29 -5.87 -0.80
C LEU A 39 6.15 -5.03 -1.35
N LEU A 40 4.99 -5.10 -0.69
CA LEU A 40 3.85 -4.24 -1.01
C LEU A 40 3.83 -3.08 -0.01
N VAL A 41 3.71 -1.86 -0.53
CA VAL A 41 3.53 -0.66 0.30
C VAL A 41 2.19 -0.03 -0.08
N VAL A 42 1.25 -0.03 0.85
CA VAL A 42 -0.07 0.57 0.65
C VAL A 42 -0.12 1.91 1.37
N VAL A 43 -0.37 2.97 0.61
CA VAL A 43 -0.65 4.29 1.20
C VAL A 43 -2.15 4.35 1.49
N ASN A 44 -2.50 4.13 2.75
CA ASN A 44 -3.87 4.15 3.22
C ASN A 44 -4.35 5.58 3.42
N SER A 45 -5.65 5.80 3.45
CA SER A 45 -6.21 7.14 3.69
C SER A 45 -7.64 7.06 4.19
N VAL A 46 -8.18 8.23 4.61
CA VAL A 46 -9.58 8.34 5.04
C VAL A 46 -10.56 8.46 3.87
N CYS A 47 -10.06 8.56 2.64
CA CYS A 47 -10.89 8.72 1.45
C CYS A 47 -11.91 7.59 1.30
N GLY A 48 -13.11 7.92 0.81
CA GLY A 48 -14.14 6.92 0.50
C GLY A 48 -13.64 5.88 -0.51
N CYS A 49 -12.77 6.27 -1.44
CA CYS A 49 -12.17 5.33 -2.39
C CYS A 49 -11.21 4.35 -1.71
N ALA A 50 -10.60 4.71 -0.59
CA ALA A 50 -9.82 3.78 0.20
C ALA A 50 -10.75 2.78 0.91
N ALA A 51 -11.84 3.25 1.49
CA ALA A 51 -12.79 2.40 2.21
C ALA A 51 -13.54 1.44 1.28
N GLY A 52 -14.03 1.94 0.15
CA GLY A 52 -14.89 1.18 -0.75
C GLY A 52 -14.15 0.36 -1.80
N ASN A 53 -12.97 0.80 -2.19
CA ASN A 53 -12.24 0.22 -3.33
C ASN A 53 -10.88 -0.35 -2.91
N MET A 54 -10.01 0.49 -2.35
CA MET A 54 -8.61 0.12 -2.12
C MET A 54 -8.45 -0.97 -1.06
N ARG A 55 -8.96 -0.72 0.16
CA ARG A 55 -8.75 -1.70 1.23
C ARG A 55 -9.41 -3.05 0.93
N PRO A 56 -10.67 -3.10 0.45
CA PRO A 56 -11.24 -4.40 0.04
C PRO A 56 -10.48 -5.06 -1.09
N GLY A 57 -10.02 -4.28 -2.08
CA GLY A 57 -9.26 -4.82 -3.22
C GLY A 57 -7.94 -5.42 -2.81
N VAL A 58 -7.21 -4.72 -1.93
CA VAL A 58 -5.94 -5.22 -1.39
C VAL A 58 -6.15 -6.51 -0.60
N LYS A 59 -7.18 -6.54 0.26
CA LYS A 59 -7.46 -7.72 1.07
C LYS A 59 -7.80 -8.93 0.20
N LEU A 60 -8.56 -8.73 -0.89
CA LEU A 60 -8.83 -9.79 -1.85
C LEU A 60 -7.56 -10.26 -2.55
N SER A 61 -6.69 -9.32 -2.92
CA SER A 61 -5.49 -9.65 -3.69
C SER A 61 -4.53 -10.56 -2.95
N ILE A 62 -4.41 -10.41 -1.63
CA ILE A 62 -3.46 -11.21 -0.84
C ILE A 62 -3.97 -12.62 -0.54
N GLN A 63 -5.19 -12.96 -0.97
CA GLN A 63 -5.70 -14.33 -0.90
C GLN A 63 -5.25 -15.17 -2.10
N HIS A 64 -4.61 -14.53 -3.07
CA HIS A 64 -4.07 -15.19 -4.26
C HIS A 64 -2.90 -16.12 -3.89
N ASP A 65 -2.66 -17.16 -4.70
CA ASP A 65 -1.57 -18.12 -4.47
C ASP A 65 -0.21 -17.45 -4.45
N LYS A 66 0.03 -16.55 -5.40
CA LYS A 66 1.22 -15.70 -5.42
C LYS A 66 0.89 -14.36 -4.77
N LYS A 67 1.70 -13.94 -3.82
CA LYS A 67 1.52 -12.67 -3.12
C LYS A 67 2.87 -12.14 -2.67
N PRO A 68 2.97 -10.84 -2.34
CA PRO A 68 4.24 -10.28 -1.87
C PRO A 68 4.72 -10.97 -0.58
N ALA A 69 6.04 -11.11 -0.48
CA ALA A 69 6.67 -11.71 0.69
C ALA A 69 6.46 -10.84 1.94
N HIS A 70 6.39 -9.52 1.74
CA HIS A 70 6.22 -8.55 2.83
C HIS A 70 5.07 -7.61 2.52
N LEU A 71 4.22 -7.36 3.52
CA LEU A 71 3.05 -6.48 3.41
C LEU A 71 3.21 -5.32 4.38
N THR A 72 3.24 -4.09 3.86
CA THR A 72 3.43 -2.89 4.67
C THR A 72 2.45 -1.80 4.30
N THR A 73 2.24 -0.85 5.20
CA THR A 73 1.32 0.26 4.97
C THR A 73 1.79 1.52 5.70
N VAL A 74 1.52 2.67 5.10
CA VAL A 74 1.67 4.00 5.70
C VAL A 74 0.33 4.73 5.58
N PHE A 75 0.05 5.68 6.46
CA PHE A 75 -1.26 6.36 6.48
C PHE A 75 -1.12 7.84 6.15
N ALA A 76 -1.64 8.22 4.98
CA ALA A 76 -1.59 9.61 4.50
C ALA A 76 -2.42 10.53 5.42
N GLY A 77 -1.83 11.67 5.75
CA GLY A 77 -2.48 12.66 6.62
C GLY A 77 -2.32 12.37 8.10
N VAL A 78 -1.65 11.28 8.47
CA VAL A 78 -1.39 10.90 9.87
C VAL A 78 0.10 10.67 10.09
N ASP A 79 0.68 9.69 9.42
CA ASP A 79 2.09 9.32 9.58
C ASP A 79 2.93 10.04 8.53
N GLN A 80 3.02 11.37 8.65
CA GLN A 80 3.55 12.25 7.61
C GLN A 80 5.00 11.94 7.23
N GLU A 81 5.84 11.65 8.20
CA GLU A 81 7.25 11.33 7.95
C GLU A 81 7.40 10.06 7.13
N ALA A 82 6.66 9.02 7.52
CA ALA A 82 6.69 7.74 6.80
C ALA A 82 6.15 7.88 5.38
N VAL A 83 5.04 8.61 5.21
CA VAL A 83 4.42 8.84 3.90
C VAL A 83 5.36 9.61 2.99
N ALA A 84 5.97 10.69 3.50
CA ALA A 84 6.90 11.50 2.71
C ALA A 84 8.10 10.66 2.24
N GLN A 85 8.64 9.83 3.12
CA GLN A 85 9.78 8.98 2.77
C GLN A 85 9.39 7.90 1.76
N ALA A 86 8.21 7.27 1.92
CA ALA A 86 7.72 6.29 0.96
C ALA A 86 7.58 6.91 -0.43
N ARG A 87 7.05 8.13 -0.51
CA ARG A 87 6.86 8.83 -1.78
C ARG A 87 8.16 9.09 -2.54
N ASN A 88 9.28 9.21 -1.85
CA ASN A 88 10.58 9.33 -2.51
C ASN A 88 10.92 8.09 -3.33
N TYR A 89 10.46 6.93 -2.91
CA TYR A 89 10.68 5.67 -3.63
C TYR A 89 9.67 5.45 -4.76
N PHE A 90 8.60 6.24 -4.81
CA PHE A 90 7.57 6.13 -5.85
C PHE A 90 7.87 6.99 -7.08
N LEU A 91 8.91 7.81 -7.04
CA LEU A 91 9.25 8.66 -8.18
C LEU A 91 9.46 7.81 -9.44
N PRO A 92 9.04 8.26 -10.61
CA PRO A 92 8.57 9.64 -10.92
C PRO A 92 7.06 9.86 -10.73
N TYR A 93 6.35 8.95 -10.10
CA TYR A 93 4.91 9.13 -9.88
C TYR A 93 4.65 10.27 -8.90
N PRO A 94 3.68 11.18 -9.19
CA PRO A 94 3.35 12.25 -8.27
C PRO A 94 2.65 11.72 -7.01
N PRO A 95 2.73 12.46 -5.90
CA PRO A 95 2.04 12.06 -4.67
C PRO A 95 0.54 11.88 -4.89
N SER A 96 0.00 10.77 -4.41
CA SER A 96 -1.43 10.50 -4.42
C SER A 96 -1.77 9.57 -3.25
N SER A 97 -3.02 9.62 -2.79
CA SER A 97 -3.52 8.73 -1.74
C SER A 97 -5.01 8.50 -1.90
N PRO A 98 -5.50 7.26 -1.78
CA PRO A 98 -4.69 6.07 -1.58
C PRO A 98 -3.84 5.72 -2.80
N SER A 99 -2.80 4.95 -2.59
CA SER A 99 -1.97 4.43 -3.68
C SER A 99 -1.33 3.12 -3.22
N ILE A 100 -0.85 2.32 -4.20
CA ILE A 100 -0.30 1.00 -3.92
C ILE A 100 0.96 0.81 -4.73
N ALA A 101 2.06 0.43 -4.07
CA ALA A 101 3.34 0.22 -4.71
C ALA A 101 3.84 -1.20 -4.45
N LEU A 102 4.34 -1.86 -5.49
CA LEU A 102 4.99 -3.15 -5.38
C LEU A 102 6.46 -3.00 -5.72
N PHE A 103 7.32 -3.47 -4.81
CA PHE A 103 8.76 -3.47 -4.98
C PHE A 103 9.27 -4.91 -5.11
N LYS A 104 10.32 -5.07 -5.88
CA LYS A 104 11.05 -6.33 -5.95
C LYS A 104 12.55 -6.04 -5.76
N ASP A 105 13.13 -6.60 -4.71
CA ASP A 105 14.52 -6.38 -4.33
C ASP A 105 14.89 -4.89 -4.30
N GLY A 106 14.01 -4.09 -3.69
CA GLY A 106 14.20 -2.65 -3.50
C GLY A 106 13.85 -1.78 -4.70
N LYS A 107 13.36 -2.37 -5.80
CA LYS A 107 13.00 -1.61 -7.01
C LYS A 107 11.50 -1.60 -7.23
N LEU A 108 10.97 -0.42 -7.56
CA LEU A 108 9.55 -0.28 -7.87
C LEU A 108 9.24 -0.97 -9.20
N VAL A 109 8.34 -1.97 -9.16
CA VAL A 109 7.98 -2.75 -10.35
C VAL A 109 6.53 -2.58 -10.77
N HIS A 110 5.65 -2.08 -9.88
CA HIS A 110 4.25 -1.83 -10.19
C HIS A 110 3.69 -0.75 -9.28
N PHE A 111 2.80 0.09 -9.80
CA PHE A 111 2.23 1.19 -9.03
C PHE A 111 0.80 1.49 -9.47
N LEU A 112 -0.11 1.62 -8.50
CA LEU A 112 -1.47 2.09 -8.72
C LEU A 112 -1.63 3.46 -8.08
N GLU A 113 -1.96 4.45 -8.90
CA GLU A 113 -2.21 5.81 -8.45
C GLU A 113 -3.69 5.95 -8.03
N ARG A 114 -3.98 7.03 -7.32
CA ARG A 114 -5.33 7.30 -6.83
C ARG A 114 -6.39 7.20 -7.95
N HIS A 115 -6.11 7.76 -9.13
CA HIS A 115 -7.10 7.76 -10.20
C HIS A 115 -7.43 6.35 -10.71
N HIS A 116 -6.49 5.41 -10.64
CA HIS A 116 -6.76 4.00 -10.94
C HIS A 116 -7.69 3.38 -9.90
N ILE A 117 -7.53 3.79 -8.65
CA ILE A 117 -8.31 3.26 -7.53
C ILE A 117 -9.73 3.83 -7.54
N GLU A 118 -9.86 5.15 -7.74
CA GLU A 118 -11.17 5.81 -7.81
C GLU A 118 -12.03 5.28 -8.96
N GLY A 119 -11.41 5.02 -10.10
CA GLY A 119 -12.09 4.53 -11.29
C GLY A 119 -12.36 3.03 -11.30
N GLY A 120 -11.86 2.30 -10.27
CA GLY A 120 -11.96 0.85 -10.20
C GLY A 120 -12.87 0.38 -9.09
N SER A 121 -13.23 -0.91 -9.17
CA SER A 121 -13.89 -1.62 -8.07
C SER A 121 -12.85 -2.39 -7.27
N ALA A 122 -13.24 -2.92 -6.09
CA ALA A 122 -12.38 -3.80 -5.31
C ALA A 122 -11.90 -4.99 -6.15
N GLN A 123 -12.81 -5.57 -6.96
CA GLN A 123 -12.48 -6.71 -7.81
C GLN A 123 -11.47 -6.35 -8.90
N MET A 124 -11.61 -5.18 -9.52
CA MET A 124 -10.67 -4.71 -10.54
C MET A 124 -9.29 -4.44 -9.96
N ILE A 125 -9.24 -3.82 -8.78
CA ILE A 125 -7.98 -3.56 -8.07
C ILE A 125 -7.31 -4.88 -7.72
N SER A 126 -8.08 -5.83 -7.17
CA SER A 126 -7.56 -7.15 -6.82
C SER A 126 -7.01 -7.87 -8.06
N ALA A 127 -7.74 -7.86 -9.17
CA ALA A 127 -7.30 -8.51 -10.40
C ALA A 127 -6.01 -7.89 -10.95
N ASN A 128 -5.91 -6.56 -10.89
CA ASN A 128 -4.69 -5.84 -11.31
C ASN A 128 -3.49 -6.25 -10.45
N LEU A 129 -3.67 -6.28 -9.14
CA LEU A 129 -2.60 -6.67 -8.21
C LEU A 129 -2.21 -8.13 -8.38
N GLN A 130 -3.18 -9.03 -8.55
CA GLN A 130 -2.91 -10.45 -8.75
C GLN A 130 -2.10 -10.69 -10.03
N ALA A 131 -2.40 -9.95 -11.10
CA ALA A 131 -1.61 -10.02 -12.33
C ALA A 131 -0.16 -9.59 -12.10
N ALA A 132 0.04 -8.52 -11.30
CA ALA A 132 1.39 -8.08 -10.92
C ALA A 132 2.09 -9.12 -10.05
N TYR A 133 1.37 -9.74 -9.12
CA TYR A 133 1.95 -10.80 -8.28
C TYR A 133 2.36 -12.01 -9.12
N ASP A 134 1.55 -12.38 -10.12
CA ASP A 134 1.90 -13.48 -11.02
C ASP A 134 3.18 -13.20 -11.80
N GLU A 135 3.43 -11.93 -12.13
CA GLU A 135 4.62 -11.54 -12.88
C GLU A 135 5.86 -11.43 -11.99
N PHE A 136 5.72 -10.87 -10.78
CA PHE A 136 6.87 -10.47 -9.95
C PHE A 136 7.08 -11.34 -8.71
N CYS A 137 6.05 -11.95 -8.20
CA CYS A 137 6.13 -12.82 -7.04
C CYS A 137 6.22 -14.30 -7.49
#